data_0e23652aa908f7f43ab76e405b417987
#
_entry.id   0e23652aa908f7f43ab76e405b417987
#
_cell.length_a   1.000
_cell.length_b   1.000
_cell.length_c   1.000
_cell.angle_alpha   90.00
_cell.angle_beta   90.00
_cell.angle_gamma   90.00
#
_symmetry.space_group_name_H-M   'P 1'
#
loop_
_entity.id
_entity.type
_entity.pdbx_description
1 polymer ?
#
loop_
_entity_poly.entity_id
_entity_poly.type
_entity_poly.pdbx_seq_one_letter_code
_entity_poly.pdbx_strand_id
1 'polypeptide(L)'
;DRNFLQAGFAMALCADFCLKIMHNYAHVLEHRSDYTLLGICFFMVVQALFIYRHTRTSDTDKSSPWILIIPFTVMFITNALHLFRIFEGPTVPIIATYAAFLICSLVVACKVPSKGYFPAKNARNIKRGMILFFCCDACVGISLATGDDHSVQEIVATVANNFVWYFYTPALILLGLSGYKRKE
;
A
#
# COMPACT_ATOMS: atom_id res chain seq x y z
N ASP A 1 -4.85 4.35 -18.55
CA ASP A 1 -4.73 4.97 -17.24
C ASP A 1 -5.88 4.60 -16.29
N ARG A 2 -7.15 4.82 -16.69
CA ARG A 2 -8.34 4.55 -15.88
C ARG A 2 -8.44 3.09 -15.43
N ASN A 3 -8.11 2.14 -16.28
CA ASN A 3 -8.22 0.71 -15.98
C ASN A 3 -7.25 0.31 -14.84
N PHE A 4 -6.02 0.85 -14.83
CA PHE A 4 -5.07 0.58 -13.74
C PHE A 4 -5.53 1.18 -12.41
N LEU A 5 -6.13 2.36 -12.46
CA LEU A 5 -6.70 2.98 -11.26
C LEU A 5 -7.89 2.16 -10.72
N GLN A 6 -8.80 1.74 -11.61
CA GLN A 6 -9.95 0.91 -11.23
C GLN A 6 -9.51 -0.46 -10.69
N ALA A 7 -8.54 -1.12 -11.34
CA ALA A 7 -7.97 -2.37 -10.85
C ALA A 7 -7.31 -2.18 -9.48
N GLY A 8 -6.56 -1.08 -9.28
CA GLY A 8 -5.97 -0.74 -7.98
C GLY A 8 -7.03 -0.62 -6.88
N PHE A 9 -8.13 0.11 -7.14
CA PHE A 9 -9.23 0.23 -6.17
C PHE A 9 -9.97 -1.09 -5.93
N ALA A 10 -10.17 -1.92 -6.96
CA ALA A 10 -10.77 -3.23 -6.79
C ALA A 10 -9.89 -4.13 -5.89
N MET A 11 -8.57 -4.12 -6.10
CA MET A 11 -7.64 -4.86 -5.24
C MET A 11 -7.59 -4.30 -3.81
N ALA A 12 -7.66 -2.97 -3.63
CA ALA A 12 -7.74 -2.34 -2.32
C ALA A 12 -9.02 -2.77 -1.57
N LEU A 13 -10.15 -2.83 -2.26
CA LEU A 13 -11.40 -3.34 -1.69
C LEU A 13 -11.29 -4.80 -1.26
N CYS A 14 -10.63 -5.66 -2.06
CA CYS A 14 -10.36 -7.04 -1.67
C CYS A 14 -9.44 -7.11 -0.44
N ALA A 15 -8.41 -6.26 -0.38
CA ALA A 15 -7.53 -6.17 0.78
C ALA A 15 -8.29 -5.77 2.06
N ASP A 16 -9.11 -4.71 1.98
CA ASP A 16 -9.93 -4.25 3.10
C ASP A 16 -10.93 -5.30 3.55
N PHE A 17 -11.53 -6.02 2.61
CA PHE A 17 -12.43 -7.15 2.91
C PHE A 17 -11.69 -8.23 3.72
N CYS A 18 -10.48 -8.62 3.29
CA CYS A 18 -9.66 -9.59 4.02
C CYS A 18 -9.28 -9.09 5.41
N LEU A 19 -8.79 -7.84 5.52
CA LEU A 19 -8.26 -7.27 6.75
C LEU A 19 -9.34 -6.94 7.79
N LYS A 20 -10.53 -6.52 7.34
CA LYS A 20 -11.57 -6.03 8.26
C LYS A 20 -12.71 -7.03 8.45
N ILE A 21 -13.13 -7.69 7.38
CA ILE A 21 -14.30 -8.58 7.45
C ILE A 21 -13.86 -10.03 7.72
N MET A 22 -13.02 -10.59 6.85
CA MET A 22 -12.62 -11.99 6.96
C MET A 22 -11.79 -12.26 8.22
N HIS A 23 -10.85 -11.35 8.56
CA HIS A 23 -10.05 -11.47 9.77
C HIS A 23 -10.92 -11.46 11.03
N ASN A 24 -11.85 -10.50 11.17
CA ASN A 24 -12.74 -10.44 12.32
C ASN A 24 -13.70 -11.63 12.37
N TYR A 25 -14.21 -12.08 11.22
CA TYR A 25 -15.10 -13.26 11.16
C TYR A 25 -14.37 -14.54 11.53
N ALA A 26 -13.14 -14.73 11.07
CA ALA A 26 -12.31 -15.87 11.43
C ALA A 26 -11.98 -15.89 12.94
N HIS A 27 -11.75 -14.74 13.54
CA HIS A 27 -11.51 -14.60 14.97
C HIS A 27 -12.74 -15.04 15.78
N VAL A 28 -13.95 -14.68 15.35
CA VAL A 28 -15.21 -15.09 16.01
C VAL A 28 -15.46 -16.59 15.90
N LEU A 29 -15.06 -17.22 14.79
CA LEU A 29 -15.23 -18.65 14.54
C LEU A 29 -14.06 -19.51 15.05
N GLU A 30 -13.10 -18.93 15.77
CA GLU A 30 -11.87 -19.62 16.21
C GLU A 30 -11.08 -20.28 15.06
N HIS A 31 -11.31 -19.85 13.82
CA HIS A 31 -10.59 -20.33 12.65
C HIS A 31 -9.26 -19.60 12.50
N ARG A 32 -8.15 -20.34 12.57
CA ARG A 32 -6.77 -19.80 12.43
C ARG A 32 -6.36 -19.47 10.98
N SER A 33 -7.23 -18.91 10.18
CA SER A 33 -6.85 -18.48 8.84
C SER A 33 -6.29 -17.07 8.90
N ASP A 34 -5.03 -16.90 8.49
CA ASP A 34 -4.37 -15.59 8.55
C ASP A 34 -4.73 -14.72 7.33
N TYR A 35 -5.95 -14.19 7.35
CA TYR A 35 -6.44 -13.28 6.33
C TYR A 35 -5.68 -11.95 6.29
N THR A 36 -4.93 -11.62 7.35
CA THR A 36 -4.09 -10.42 7.40
C THR A 36 -2.99 -10.49 6.34
N LEU A 37 -2.29 -11.62 6.25
CA LEU A 37 -1.25 -11.80 5.24
C LEU A 37 -1.82 -11.75 3.82
N LEU A 38 -3.01 -12.33 3.61
CA LEU A 38 -3.69 -12.26 2.32
C LEU A 38 -4.06 -10.81 1.95
N GLY A 39 -4.57 -10.03 2.90
CA GLY A 39 -4.87 -8.61 2.71
C GLY A 39 -3.63 -7.80 2.35
N ILE A 40 -2.49 -8.05 3.01
CA ILE A 40 -1.21 -7.43 2.67
C ILE A 40 -0.77 -7.79 1.24
N CYS A 41 -0.95 -9.04 0.82
CA CYS A 41 -0.67 -9.46 -0.56
C CYS A 41 -1.51 -8.69 -1.59
N PHE A 42 -2.80 -8.47 -1.33
CA PHE A 42 -3.63 -7.63 -2.20
C PHE A 42 -3.12 -6.18 -2.23
N PHE A 43 -2.71 -5.61 -1.11
CA PHE A 43 -2.11 -4.27 -1.09
C PHE A 43 -0.77 -4.21 -1.83
N MET A 44 0.05 -5.26 -1.84
CA MET A 44 1.24 -5.31 -2.71
C MET A 44 0.86 -5.17 -4.20
N VAL A 45 -0.21 -5.84 -4.63
CA VAL A 45 -0.72 -5.70 -6.00
C VAL A 45 -1.20 -4.26 -6.26
N VAL A 46 -1.90 -3.63 -5.30
CA VAL A 46 -2.29 -2.21 -5.40
C VAL A 46 -1.08 -1.32 -5.63
N GLN A 47 -0.03 -1.47 -4.83
CA GLN A 47 1.18 -0.67 -4.96
C GLN A 47 1.89 -0.91 -6.29
N ALA A 48 1.98 -2.16 -6.76
CA ALA A 48 2.54 -2.48 -8.07
C ALA A 48 1.77 -1.80 -9.22
N LEU A 49 0.43 -1.83 -9.18
CA LEU A 49 -0.42 -1.16 -10.16
C LEU A 49 -0.23 0.37 -10.13
N PHE A 50 -0.11 0.96 -8.94
CA PHE A 50 0.14 2.39 -8.79
C PHE A 50 1.55 2.77 -9.26
N ILE A 51 2.58 1.98 -8.94
CA ILE A 51 3.93 2.19 -9.49
C ILE A 51 3.87 2.16 -11.02
N TYR A 52 3.28 1.13 -11.62
CA TYR A 52 3.16 1.02 -13.07
C TYR A 52 2.44 2.22 -13.67
N ARG A 53 1.31 2.64 -13.09
CA ARG A 53 0.54 3.80 -13.52
C ARG A 53 1.35 5.10 -13.42
N HIS A 54 2.05 5.32 -12.32
CA HIS A 54 2.74 6.58 -12.00
C HIS A 54 4.13 6.68 -12.64
N THR A 55 4.66 5.60 -13.22
CA THR A 55 5.93 5.64 -13.98
C THR A 55 5.79 6.17 -15.39
N ARG A 56 4.58 6.38 -15.90
CA ARG A 56 4.34 6.93 -17.23
C ARG A 56 4.90 8.32 -17.40
N THR A 57 5.42 8.60 -18.63
CA THR A 57 5.96 9.90 -19.03
C THR A 57 5.28 10.40 -20.30
N SER A 58 5.26 11.73 -20.52
CA SER A 58 4.67 12.35 -21.71
C SER A 58 5.37 11.96 -23.00
N ASP A 59 6.69 11.74 -22.95
CA ASP A 59 7.51 11.58 -24.16
C ASP A 59 7.30 10.25 -24.87
N THR A 60 6.94 9.20 -24.13
CA THR A 60 6.86 7.85 -24.71
C THR A 60 5.51 7.20 -24.55
N ASP A 61 4.58 7.79 -23.79
CA ASP A 61 3.32 7.18 -23.32
C ASP A 61 3.50 5.74 -22.73
N LYS A 62 4.77 5.37 -22.51
CA LYS A 62 5.18 4.07 -21.97
C LYS A 62 5.50 4.21 -20.50
N SER A 63 5.14 3.22 -19.72
CA SER A 63 5.62 3.10 -18.35
C SER A 63 7.01 2.47 -18.35
N SER A 64 7.88 2.96 -17.48
CA SER A 64 9.20 2.38 -17.24
C SER A 64 9.26 1.85 -15.81
N PRO A 65 8.77 0.64 -15.55
CA PRO A 65 8.58 0.12 -14.21
C PRO A 65 9.86 -0.45 -13.57
N TRP A 66 11.04 -0.02 -14.01
CA TRP A 66 12.34 -0.51 -13.48
C TRP A 66 12.44 -0.42 -11.95
N ILE A 67 11.74 0.55 -11.34
CA ILE A 67 11.71 0.67 -9.88
C ILE A 67 11.07 -0.57 -9.19
N LEU A 68 10.28 -1.37 -9.91
CA LEU A 68 9.73 -2.63 -9.40
C LEU A 68 10.81 -3.69 -9.12
N ILE A 69 12.00 -3.57 -9.70
CA ILE A 69 13.13 -4.45 -9.39
C ILE A 69 13.43 -4.39 -7.90
N ILE A 70 13.33 -3.22 -7.25
CA ILE A 70 13.65 -3.05 -5.82
C ILE A 70 12.76 -3.93 -4.94
N PRO A 71 11.42 -3.82 -4.95
CA PRO A 71 10.59 -4.66 -4.09
C PRO A 71 10.66 -6.15 -4.45
N PHE A 72 10.86 -6.52 -5.72
CA PHE A 72 11.06 -7.91 -6.09
C PHE A 72 12.41 -8.44 -5.58
N THR A 73 13.46 -7.63 -5.58
CA THR A 73 14.76 -7.99 -4.98
C THR A 73 14.62 -8.18 -3.47
N VAL A 74 13.92 -7.27 -2.79
CA VAL A 74 13.64 -7.42 -1.35
C VAL A 74 12.84 -8.70 -1.10
N MET A 75 11.81 -8.97 -1.89
CA MET A 75 11.03 -10.20 -1.80
C MET A 75 11.91 -11.45 -1.94
N PHE A 76 12.79 -11.47 -2.94
CA PHE A 76 13.69 -12.58 -3.16
C PHE A 76 14.65 -12.79 -1.98
N ILE A 77 15.30 -11.72 -1.52
CA ILE A 77 16.27 -11.78 -0.41
C ILE A 77 15.57 -12.22 0.88
N THR A 78 14.44 -11.62 1.24
CA THR A 78 13.75 -11.94 2.49
C THR A 78 13.18 -13.36 2.49
N ASN A 79 12.69 -13.87 1.36
CA ASN A 79 12.26 -15.26 1.24
C ASN A 79 13.46 -16.25 1.26
N ALA A 80 14.59 -15.88 0.67
CA ALA A 80 15.81 -16.69 0.80
C ALA A 80 16.27 -16.78 2.26
N LEU A 81 16.30 -15.66 2.99
CA LEU A 81 16.65 -15.62 4.41
C LEU A 81 15.66 -16.44 5.27
N HIS A 82 14.37 -16.41 4.92
CA HIS A 82 13.36 -17.26 5.57
C HIS A 82 13.62 -18.74 5.30
N LEU A 83 13.99 -19.13 4.08
CA LEU A 83 14.34 -20.51 3.73
C LEU A 83 15.56 -21.00 4.54
N PHE A 84 16.53 -20.12 4.81
CA PHE A 84 17.68 -20.41 5.70
C PHE A 84 17.33 -20.33 7.20
N ARG A 85 16.05 -20.22 7.56
CA ARG A 85 15.54 -20.14 8.93
C ARG A 85 16.07 -18.97 9.75
N ILE A 86 16.45 -17.86 9.09
CA ILE A 86 16.84 -16.61 9.78
C ILE A 86 15.59 -15.90 10.30
N PHE A 87 14.44 -16.07 9.66
CA PHE A 87 13.14 -15.55 10.12
C PHE A 87 12.18 -16.68 10.46
N GLU A 88 11.52 -16.57 11.60
CA GLU A 88 10.45 -17.47 12.01
C GLU A 88 9.15 -17.06 11.32
N GLY A 89 8.64 -17.92 10.42
CA GLY A 89 7.39 -17.71 9.70
C GLY A 89 7.45 -16.70 8.53
N PRO A 90 6.37 -16.62 7.74
CA PRO A 90 6.30 -15.81 6.52
C PRO A 90 6.02 -14.32 6.75
N THR A 91 5.67 -13.92 7.97
CA THR A 91 5.20 -12.57 8.31
C THR A 91 6.25 -11.50 8.00
N VAL A 92 7.50 -11.70 8.45
CA VAL A 92 8.59 -10.74 8.24
C VAL A 92 8.92 -10.54 6.75
N PRO A 93 9.12 -11.61 5.94
CA PRO A 93 9.29 -11.47 4.50
C PRO A 93 8.16 -10.71 3.80
N ILE A 94 6.92 -10.98 4.15
CA ILE A 94 5.73 -10.35 3.53
C ILE A 94 5.67 -8.86 3.90
N ILE A 95 5.84 -8.51 5.17
CA ILE A 95 5.81 -7.12 5.63
C ILE A 95 6.97 -6.31 5.01
N ALA A 96 8.18 -6.86 5.00
CA ALA A 96 9.34 -6.19 4.42
C ALA A 96 9.16 -5.96 2.91
N THR A 97 8.63 -6.94 2.19
CA THR A 97 8.30 -6.82 0.77
C THR A 97 7.23 -5.74 0.54
N TYR A 98 6.17 -5.74 1.34
CA TYR A 98 5.13 -4.73 1.26
C TYR A 98 5.68 -3.32 1.51
N ALA A 99 6.49 -3.14 2.55
CA ALA A 99 7.12 -1.85 2.86
C ALA A 99 7.98 -1.35 1.69
N ALA A 100 8.73 -2.23 1.01
CA ALA A 100 9.49 -1.87 -0.17
C ALA A 100 8.59 -1.42 -1.33
N PHE A 101 7.47 -2.12 -1.61
CA PHE A 101 6.48 -1.68 -2.60
C PHE A 101 5.89 -0.31 -2.25
N LEU A 102 5.52 -0.09 -1.00
CA LEU A 102 4.94 1.15 -0.52
C LEU A 102 5.91 2.34 -0.67
N ILE A 103 7.16 2.17 -0.26
CA ILE A 103 8.21 3.20 -0.40
C ILE A 103 8.47 3.51 -1.88
N CYS A 104 8.60 2.49 -2.73
CA CYS A 104 8.78 2.68 -4.18
C CYS A 104 7.60 3.44 -4.79
N SER A 105 6.39 3.08 -4.42
CA SER A 105 5.16 3.75 -4.88
C SER A 105 5.11 5.22 -4.47
N LEU A 106 5.48 5.54 -3.22
CA LEU A 106 5.58 6.90 -2.73
C LEU A 106 6.64 7.71 -3.50
N VAL A 107 7.84 7.16 -3.70
CA VAL A 107 8.92 7.82 -4.44
C VAL A 107 8.50 8.14 -5.87
N VAL A 108 7.86 7.18 -6.55
CA VAL A 108 7.35 7.40 -7.91
C VAL A 108 6.27 8.47 -7.92
N ALA A 109 5.30 8.42 -7.00
CA ALA A 109 4.22 9.39 -6.90
C ALA A 109 4.73 10.82 -6.63
N CYS A 110 5.77 10.98 -5.81
CA CYS A 110 6.41 12.27 -5.57
C CYS A 110 7.03 12.88 -6.84
N LYS A 111 7.47 12.03 -7.79
CA LYS A 111 8.05 12.46 -9.08
C LYS A 111 7.01 12.69 -10.18
N VAL A 112 5.74 12.30 -9.99
CA VAL A 112 4.67 12.45 -11.00
C VAL A 112 4.51 13.90 -11.48
N PRO A 113 4.54 14.94 -10.62
CA PRO A 113 4.36 16.32 -11.09
C PRO A 113 5.43 16.79 -12.09
N SER A 114 6.65 16.25 -12.02
CA SER A 114 7.74 16.61 -12.93
C SER A 114 7.73 15.85 -14.25
N LYS A 115 6.90 14.80 -14.39
CA LYS A 115 6.88 13.95 -15.60
C LYS A 115 5.97 14.47 -16.72
N GLY A 116 5.08 15.41 -16.44
CA GLY A 116 4.20 16.04 -17.44
C GLY A 116 3.08 15.16 -18.03
N TYR A 117 3.01 13.86 -17.69
CA TYR A 117 2.00 12.94 -18.22
C TYR A 117 0.59 13.24 -17.73
N PHE A 118 0.46 13.57 -16.45
CA PHE A 118 -0.81 13.88 -15.82
C PHE A 118 -1.06 15.39 -15.79
N PRO A 119 -2.31 15.87 -15.96
CA PRO A 119 -2.65 17.26 -15.70
C PRO A 119 -2.15 17.70 -14.31
N ALA A 120 -1.70 18.93 -14.17
CA ALA A 120 -1.06 19.43 -12.94
C ALA A 120 -1.88 19.21 -11.66
N LYS A 121 -3.24 19.31 -11.76
CA LYS A 121 -4.14 19.01 -10.64
C LYS A 121 -4.13 17.52 -10.28
N ASN A 122 -4.18 16.64 -11.29
CA ASN A 122 -4.18 15.19 -11.07
C ASN A 122 -2.83 14.73 -10.51
N ALA A 123 -1.72 15.27 -11.03
CA ALA A 123 -0.37 14.99 -10.53
C ALA A 123 -0.21 15.37 -9.05
N ARG A 124 -0.76 16.51 -8.64
CA ARG A 124 -0.79 16.92 -7.22
C ARG A 124 -1.67 16.00 -6.37
N ASN A 125 -2.81 15.58 -6.88
CA ASN A 125 -3.69 14.64 -6.18
C ASN A 125 -3.01 13.28 -5.99
N ILE A 126 -2.31 12.76 -7.01
CA ILE A 126 -1.51 11.53 -6.91
C ILE A 126 -0.48 11.67 -5.79
N LYS A 127 0.35 12.73 -5.84
CA LYS A 127 1.39 12.95 -4.83
C LYS A 127 0.81 13.03 -3.42
N ARG A 128 -0.21 13.85 -3.20
CA ARG A 128 -0.84 14.02 -1.88
C ARG A 128 -1.53 12.76 -1.41
N GLY A 129 -2.27 12.09 -2.32
CA GLY A 129 -2.96 10.83 -2.01
C GLY A 129 -1.99 9.74 -1.57
N MET A 130 -0.84 9.60 -2.25
CA MET A 130 0.17 8.61 -1.89
C MET A 130 0.90 8.94 -0.58
N ILE A 131 1.13 10.22 -0.27
CA ILE A 131 1.67 10.63 1.03
C ILE A 131 0.71 10.23 2.15
N LEU A 132 -0.59 10.52 2.00
CA LEU A 132 -1.60 10.14 2.98
C LEU A 132 -1.74 8.61 3.11
N PHE A 133 -1.67 7.88 1.98
CA PHE A 133 -1.68 6.43 1.98
C PHE A 133 -0.48 5.87 2.78
N PHE A 134 0.70 6.42 2.56
CA PHE A 134 1.90 6.05 3.31
C PHE A 134 1.75 6.33 4.82
N CYS A 135 1.19 7.49 5.20
CA CYS A 135 0.92 7.81 6.60
C CYS A 135 -0.09 6.82 7.23
N CYS A 136 -1.13 6.43 6.46
CA CYS A 136 -2.06 5.40 6.89
C CYS A 136 -1.35 4.09 7.22
N ASP A 137 -0.51 3.60 6.31
CA ASP A 137 0.20 2.33 6.48
C ASP A 137 1.26 2.40 7.59
N ALA A 138 1.89 3.57 7.77
CA ALA A 138 2.77 3.80 8.92
C ALA A 138 2.00 3.68 10.25
N CYS A 139 0.77 4.21 10.33
CA CYS A 139 -0.09 4.04 11.50
C CYS A 139 -0.46 2.57 11.73
N VAL A 140 -0.78 1.82 10.66
CA VAL A 140 -1.03 0.37 10.77
C VAL A 140 0.22 -0.36 11.29
N GLY A 141 1.40 -0.04 10.72
CA GLY A 141 2.67 -0.65 11.15
C GLY A 141 2.99 -0.36 12.63
N ILE A 142 2.77 0.87 13.09
CA ILE A 142 2.94 1.24 14.51
C ILE A 142 1.95 0.47 15.38
N SER A 143 0.68 0.41 14.99
CA SER A 143 -0.35 -0.33 15.74
C SER A 143 -0.01 -1.82 15.88
N LEU A 144 0.53 -2.44 14.84
CA LEU A 144 0.94 -3.85 14.86
C LEU A 144 2.22 -4.09 15.68
N ALA A 145 3.14 -3.12 15.68
CA ALA A 145 4.41 -3.25 16.40
C ALA A 145 4.29 -3.03 17.91
N THR A 146 3.22 -2.37 18.37
CA THR A 146 3.04 -1.96 19.78
C THR A 146 1.97 -2.75 20.52
N GLY A 147 1.33 -3.74 19.91
CA GLY A 147 0.09 -4.35 20.38
C GLY A 147 0.13 -5.27 21.61
N ASP A 148 1.30 -5.66 22.15
CA ASP A 148 1.35 -6.77 23.12
C ASP A 148 1.83 -6.41 24.54
N ASP A 149 2.16 -5.16 24.87
CA ASP A 149 2.66 -4.82 26.19
C ASP A 149 1.97 -3.61 26.86
N HIS A 150 1.70 -3.77 28.14
CA HIS A 150 0.79 -2.97 28.95
C HIS A 150 1.12 -1.47 29.06
N SER A 151 0.10 -0.65 29.05
CA SER A 151 -0.08 0.77 29.41
C SER A 151 0.16 1.82 28.30
N VAL A 152 1.39 2.19 27.98
CA VAL A 152 1.68 3.27 27.01
C VAL A 152 1.58 2.76 25.57
N GLN A 153 1.97 1.53 25.34
CA GLN A 153 1.98 0.90 24.02
C GLN A 153 0.55 0.65 23.52
N GLU A 154 -0.37 0.25 24.39
CA GLU A 154 -1.79 0.09 24.06
C GLU A 154 -2.44 1.42 23.67
N ILE A 155 -2.09 2.51 24.36
CA ILE A 155 -2.57 3.87 24.00
C ILE A 155 -2.02 4.26 22.61
N VAL A 156 -0.74 4.03 22.36
CA VAL A 156 -0.11 4.35 21.06
C VAL A 156 -0.75 3.52 19.94
N ALA A 157 -0.97 2.23 20.15
CA ALA A 157 -1.64 1.36 19.18
C ALA A 157 -3.07 1.82 18.87
N THR A 158 -3.84 2.17 19.90
CA THR A 158 -5.21 2.65 19.77
C THR A 158 -5.27 3.97 19.03
N VAL A 159 -4.41 4.92 19.38
CA VAL A 159 -4.32 6.23 18.71
C VAL A 159 -3.92 6.02 17.25
N ALA A 160 -2.88 5.23 16.97
CA ALA A 160 -2.43 4.94 15.61
C ALA A 160 -3.56 4.30 14.77
N ASN A 161 -4.27 3.32 15.32
CA ASN A 161 -5.40 2.66 14.62
C ASN A 161 -6.54 3.65 14.30
N ASN A 162 -6.83 4.60 15.20
CA ASN A 162 -7.84 5.63 14.95
C ASN A 162 -7.41 6.58 13.81
N PHE A 163 -6.11 6.91 13.71
CA PHE A 163 -5.60 7.76 12.64
C PHE A 163 -5.59 7.10 11.26
N VAL A 164 -5.64 5.76 11.16
CA VAL A 164 -5.71 5.04 9.90
C VAL A 164 -6.81 5.61 8.99
N TRP A 165 -8.03 5.77 9.49
CA TRP A 165 -9.16 6.25 8.70
C TRP A 165 -9.05 7.71 8.29
N TYR A 166 -8.43 8.55 9.12
CA TYR A 166 -8.18 9.96 8.81
C TYR A 166 -7.23 10.13 7.62
N PHE A 167 -6.29 9.20 7.44
CA PHE A 167 -5.38 9.21 6.31
C PHE A 167 -5.90 8.42 5.12
N TYR A 168 -6.50 7.26 5.35
CA TYR A 168 -6.94 6.34 4.30
C TYR A 168 -8.05 6.92 3.43
N THR A 169 -9.10 7.44 4.05
CA THR A 169 -10.26 7.97 3.30
C THR A 169 -9.86 9.12 2.36
N PRO A 170 -9.17 10.18 2.80
CA PRO A 170 -8.75 11.24 1.89
C PRO A 170 -7.69 10.77 0.89
N ALA A 171 -6.85 9.79 1.22
CA ALA A 171 -5.92 9.20 0.26
C ALA A 171 -6.67 8.58 -0.93
N LEU A 172 -7.66 7.74 -0.67
CA LEU A 172 -8.49 7.11 -1.71
C LEU A 172 -9.26 8.15 -2.54
N ILE A 173 -9.82 9.18 -1.90
CA ILE A 173 -10.52 10.27 -2.61
C ILE A 173 -9.57 10.99 -3.56
N LEU A 174 -8.39 11.40 -3.10
CA LEU A 174 -7.41 12.11 -3.92
C LEU A 174 -6.90 11.24 -5.08
N LEU A 175 -6.62 9.96 -4.82
CA LEU A 175 -6.22 9.01 -5.85
C LEU A 175 -7.35 8.78 -6.86
N GLY A 176 -8.61 8.66 -6.42
CA GLY A 176 -9.78 8.55 -7.29
C GLY A 176 -9.96 9.79 -8.18
N LEU A 177 -9.87 10.98 -7.60
CA LEU A 177 -9.94 12.25 -8.32
C LEU A 177 -8.79 12.43 -9.33
N SER A 178 -7.68 11.73 -9.16
CA SER A 178 -6.56 11.77 -10.11
C SER A 178 -6.85 11.09 -11.44
N GLY A 179 -7.88 10.24 -11.52
CA GLY A 179 -8.36 9.60 -12.75
C GLY A 179 -9.39 10.43 -13.52
N TYR A 180 -9.86 11.53 -12.96
CA TYR A 180 -10.89 12.34 -13.58
C TYR A 180 -10.32 13.22 -14.70
N LYS A 181 -10.76 12.98 -15.95
CA LYS A 181 -10.49 13.90 -17.07
C LYS A 181 -11.48 15.07 -16.96
N ARG A 182 -11.00 16.26 -16.65
CA ARG A 182 -11.79 17.48 -16.80
C ARG A 182 -12.01 17.67 -18.31
N LYS A 183 -13.27 17.73 -18.77
CA LYS A 183 -13.57 18.28 -20.10
C LYS A 183 -13.13 19.75 -20.03
N GLU A 184 -12.11 20.10 -20.81
CA GLU A 184 -11.76 21.48 -21.13
C GLU A 184 -12.82 22.06 -22.02
#